data_a1a108b5a0f007aa5a6a6f8657f5e1bd
#
_entry.id   a1a108b5a0f007aa5a6a6f8657f5e1bd
#
_cell.length_a   1.000
_cell.length_b   1.000
_cell.length_c   1.000
_cell.angle_alpha   90.00
_cell.angle_beta   90.00
_cell.angle_gamma   90.00
#
_symmetry.space_group_name_H-M   'P 1'
#
loop_
_entity.id
_entity.type
_entity.pdbx_description
1 polymer ?
#
loop_
_entity_poly.entity_id
_entity_poly.type
_entity_poly.pdbx_seq_one_letter_code
_entity_poly.pdbx_strand_id
1 'polypeptide(L)'
;MDKKFKVLTDPVSNKIIQLIRVKGEMTVAEIIAENTGIPRATIYRRIDKMVEVGAIHVVSTNTVRGQVEKVYAIKDIFVHGSPSNEDNLKLTTISLMSILGQYEAYFQGKDADVNRDKLFMVNYCISLNDKDFSAMLGEMNKIVDKYQRKQGKEDARIRSLYLLSAPGGEKNE
;
A
#
# COMPACT_ATOMS: atom_id res chain seq x y z
N MET A 1 14.88 -1.44 16.52
CA MET A 1 14.00 -1.65 15.33
C MET A 1 12.77 -0.78 15.51
N ASP A 2 12.54 0.15 14.58
CA ASP A 2 11.50 1.18 14.67
C ASP A 2 10.10 0.55 14.82
N LYS A 3 9.26 1.12 15.70
CA LYS A 3 7.88 0.69 15.95
C LYS A 3 7.05 0.71 14.65
N LYS A 4 7.28 1.72 13.82
CA LYS A 4 6.63 1.89 12.51
C LYS A 4 6.97 0.73 11.56
N PHE A 5 8.24 0.32 11.54
CA PHE A 5 8.70 -0.83 10.77
C PHE A 5 7.96 -2.11 11.14
N LYS A 6 7.89 -2.45 12.45
CA LYS A 6 7.17 -3.66 12.93
C LYS A 6 5.70 -3.67 12.56
N VAL A 7 5.06 -2.51 12.53
CA VAL A 7 3.64 -2.40 12.17
C VAL A 7 3.43 -2.59 10.68
N LEU A 8 4.28 -1.98 9.85
CA LEU A 8 4.14 -2.02 8.39
C LEU A 8 4.58 -3.34 7.76
N THR A 9 5.48 -4.09 8.40
CA THR A 9 5.89 -5.44 7.95
C THR A 9 5.05 -6.57 8.52
N ASP A 10 4.11 -6.27 9.43
CA ASP A 10 3.21 -7.29 9.99
C ASP A 10 2.19 -7.76 8.94
N PRO A 11 2.04 -9.09 8.73
CA PRO A 11 1.15 -9.62 7.68
C PRO A 11 -0.31 -9.19 7.81
N VAL A 12 -0.84 -9.10 9.05
CA VAL A 12 -2.22 -8.67 9.30
C VAL A 12 -2.39 -7.20 8.99
N SER A 13 -1.45 -6.36 9.41
CA SER A 13 -1.44 -4.92 9.09
C SER A 13 -1.37 -4.69 7.58
N ASN A 14 -0.51 -5.43 6.87
CA ASN A 14 -0.40 -5.34 5.41
C ASN A 14 -1.72 -5.71 4.73
N LYS A 15 -2.37 -6.79 5.15
CA LYS A 15 -3.66 -7.20 4.61
C LYS A 15 -4.73 -6.11 4.79
N ILE A 16 -4.80 -5.50 5.96
CA ILE A 16 -5.72 -4.38 6.23
C ILE A 16 -5.39 -3.17 5.34
N ILE A 17 -4.12 -2.80 5.22
CA ILE A 17 -3.67 -1.70 4.34
C ILE A 17 -4.10 -1.96 2.89
N GLN A 18 -3.92 -3.18 2.37
CA GLN A 18 -4.33 -3.52 1.01
C GLN A 18 -5.84 -3.39 0.81
N LEU A 19 -6.64 -3.85 1.77
CA LEU A 19 -8.09 -3.72 1.72
C LEU A 19 -8.53 -2.26 1.69
N ILE A 20 -8.01 -1.43 2.59
CA ILE A 20 -8.33 0.00 2.61
C ILE A 20 -7.89 0.67 1.30
N ARG A 21 -6.71 0.29 0.75
CA ARG A 21 -6.22 0.85 -0.52
C ARG A 21 -7.16 0.56 -1.69
N VAL A 22 -7.75 -0.63 -1.73
CA VAL A 22 -8.69 -1.03 -2.79
C VAL A 22 -10.06 -0.39 -2.63
N LYS A 23 -10.55 -0.31 -1.40
CA LYS A 23 -11.90 0.23 -1.11
C LYS A 23 -11.90 1.77 -1.01
N GLY A 24 -10.73 2.40 -0.86
CA GLY A 24 -10.53 3.81 -0.60
C GLY A 24 -10.61 4.14 0.89
N GLU A 25 -11.69 3.78 1.54
CA GLU A 25 -11.94 3.98 2.97
C GLU A 25 -12.80 2.84 3.53
N MET A 26 -12.59 2.48 4.79
CA MET A 26 -13.30 1.38 5.46
C MET A 26 -13.51 1.65 6.94
N THR A 27 -14.63 1.15 7.46
CA THR A 27 -14.88 1.03 8.90
C THR A 27 -14.20 -0.23 9.47
N VAL A 28 -14.08 -0.31 10.80
CA VAL A 28 -13.56 -1.53 11.45
C VAL A 28 -14.46 -2.73 11.20
N ALA A 29 -15.80 -2.52 11.17
CA ALA A 29 -16.76 -3.58 10.92
C ALA A 29 -16.57 -4.19 9.52
N GLU A 30 -16.37 -3.36 8.50
CA GLU A 30 -16.06 -3.82 7.13
C GLU A 30 -14.72 -4.53 7.04
N ILE A 31 -13.68 -4.02 7.71
CA ILE A 31 -12.36 -4.67 7.78
C ILE A 31 -12.47 -6.06 8.41
N ILE A 32 -13.27 -6.21 9.48
CA ILE A 32 -13.52 -7.49 10.13
C ILE A 32 -14.26 -8.46 9.19
N ALA A 33 -15.27 -7.98 8.47
CA ALA A 33 -16.04 -8.80 7.53
C ALA A 33 -15.18 -9.38 6.41
N GLU A 34 -14.23 -8.60 5.90
CA GLU A 34 -13.29 -9.01 4.83
C GLU A 34 -12.13 -9.91 5.35
N ASN A 35 -11.86 -9.91 6.66
CA ASN A 35 -10.78 -10.66 7.28
C ASN A 35 -11.29 -11.86 8.09
N THR A 36 -12.13 -12.68 7.51
CA THR A 36 -12.61 -13.92 8.13
C THR A 36 -11.44 -14.80 8.54
N GLY A 37 -11.43 -15.27 9.78
CA GLY A 37 -10.35 -16.09 10.34
C GLY A 37 -9.31 -15.34 11.17
N ILE A 38 -9.35 -14.00 11.20
CA ILE A 38 -8.53 -13.19 12.12
C ILE A 38 -9.40 -12.77 13.31
N PRO A 39 -8.97 -13.02 14.57
CA PRO A 39 -9.73 -12.61 15.75
C PRO A 39 -9.97 -11.10 15.76
N ARG A 40 -11.20 -10.68 16.06
CA ARG A 40 -11.60 -9.26 16.10
C ARG A 40 -10.67 -8.40 16.96
N ALA A 41 -10.31 -8.89 18.14
CA ALA A 41 -9.38 -8.20 19.05
C ALA A 41 -8.01 -7.95 18.40
N THR A 42 -7.55 -8.85 17.54
CA THR A 42 -6.30 -8.68 16.79
C THR A 42 -6.44 -7.56 15.76
N ILE A 43 -7.56 -7.49 15.03
CA ILE A 43 -7.83 -6.43 14.04
C ILE A 43 -7.86 -5.07 14.73
N TYR A 44 -8.62 -4.90 15.82
CA TYR A 44 -8.66 -3.64 16.59
C TYR A 44 -7.27 -3.20 17.02
N ARG A 45 -6.50 -4.10 17.65
CA ARG A 45 -5.13 -3.82 18.10
C ARG A 45 -4.21 -3.41 16.95
N ARG A 46 -4.40 -3.97 15.74
CA ARG A 46 -3.59 -3.61 14.56
C ARG A 46 -3.98 -2.25 14.02
N ILE A 47 -5.28 -1.95 13.95
CA ILE A 47 -5.80 -0.63 13.56
C ILE A 47 -5.24 0.46 14.47
N ASP A 48 -5.32 0.28 15.80
CA ASP A 48 -4.79 1.25 16.75
C ASP A 48 -3.28 1.50 16.52
N LYS A 49 -2.50 0.45 16.32
CA LYS A 49 -1.08 0.58 16.01
C LYS A 49 -0.81 1.27 14.69
N MET A 50 -1.61 1.00 13.66
CA MET A 50 -1.47 1.66 12.36
C MET A 50 -1.82 3.14 12.42
N VAL A 51 -2.83 3.52 13.21
CA VAL A 51 -3.15 4.93 13.49
C VAL A 51 -2.00 5.60 14.25
N GLU A 52 -1.49 4.95 15.29
CA GLU A 52 -0.38 5.46 16.11
C GLU A 52 0.88 5.76 15.28
N VAL A 53 1.21 4.89 14.32
CA VAL A 53 2.38 5.11 13.44
C VAL A 53 2.06 5.94 12.20
N GLY A 54 0.81 6.40 12.06
CA GLY A 54 0.37 7.25 10.96
C GLY A 54 0.26 6.53 9.61
N ALA A 55 0.10 5.20 9.60
CA ALA A 55 -0.11 4.43 8.37
C ALA A 55 -1.54 4.59 7.84
N ILE A 56 -2.51 4.73 8.72
CA ILE A 56 -3.90 5.06 8.43
C ILE A 56 -4.35 6.21 9.32
N HIS A 57 -5.42 6.90 8.93
CA HIS A 57 -6.01 7.97 9.71
C HIS A 57 -7.54 7.92 9.64
N VAL A 58 -8.20 8.53 10.60
CA VAL A 58 -9.66 8.67 10.60
C VAL A 58 -10.04 9.81 9.65
N VAL A 59 -10.87 9.50 8.66
CA VAL A 59 -11.37 10.48 7.67
C VAL A 59 -12.75 10.99 8.00
N SER A 60 -13.56 10.15 8.63
CA SER A 60 -14.92 10.50 9.06
C SER A 60 -15.39 9.61 10.22
N THR A 61 -16.51 9.98 10.81
CA THR A 61 -17.20 9.18 11.83
C THR A 61 -18.67 9.07 11.47
N ASN A 62 -19.21 7.85 11.54
CA ASN A 62 -20.62 7.56 11.32
C ASN A 62 -21.28 7.21 12.67
N THR A 63 -22.53 7.55 12.83
CA THR A 63 -23.32 7.08 13.99
C THR A 63 -24.22 5.94 13.54
N VAL A 64 -23.93 4.73 14.00
CA VAL A 64 -24.70 3.53 13.68
C VAL A 64 -25.31 3.00 14.98
N ARG A 65 -26.63 2.98 15.07
CA ARG A 65 -27.38 2.52 16.26
C ARG A 65 -26.91 3.17 17.58
N GLY A 66 -26.59 4.46 17.55
CA GLY A 66 -26.13 5.22 18.72
C GLY A 66 -24.66 5.02 19.09
N GLN A 67 -23.90 4.24 18.33
CA GLN A 67 -22.46 4.09 18.49
C GLN A 67 -21.70 4.84 17.39
N VAL A 68 -20.60 5.49 17.78
CA VAL A 68 -19.72 6.19 16.84
C VAL A 68 -18.78 5.17 16.19
N GLU A 69 -18.89 5.01 14.89
CA GLU A 69 -18.02 4.18 14.08
C GLU A 69 -17.05 5.07 13.28
N LYS A 70 -15.75 4.78 13.39
CA LYS A 70 -14.70 5.52 12.69
C LYS A 70 -14.46 4.91 11.31
N VAL A 71 -14.30 5.78 10.31
CA VAL A 71 -13.89 5.41 8.93
C VAL A 71 -12.42 5.73 8.77
N TYR A 72 -11.67 4.77 8.26
CA TYR A 72 -10.22 4.86 8.10
C TYR A 72 -9.84 4.87 6.63
N ALA A 73 -8.88 5.72 6.27
CA ALA A 73 -8.21 5.72 4.98
C ALA A 73 -6.70 5.60 5.17
N ILE A 74 -6.01 5.19 4.12
CA ILE A 74 -4.56 5.22 4.09
C ILE A 74 -4.11 6.68 4.05
N LYS A 75 -3.20 7.03 4.91
CA LYS A 75 -2.43 8.25 4.72
C LYS A 75 -1.45 7.95 3.59
N ASP A 76 -1.64 8.59 2.42
CA ASP A 76 -0.72 8.41 1.31
C ASP A 76 0.71 8.62 1.79
N ILE A 77 1.44 7.52 1.90
CA ILE A 77 2.87 7.55 2.17
C ILE A 77 3.53 7.77 0.81
N PHE A 78 3.29 8.92 0.22
CA PHE A 78 4.19 9.40 -0.80
C PHE A 78 5.50 9.74 -0.11
N VAL A 79 6.58 9.10 -0.54
CA VAL A 79 7.95 9.50 -0.19
C VAL A 79 8.25 10.80 -0.95
N HIS A 80 7.40 11.82 -0.75
CA HIS A 80 7.58 13.14 -1.33
C HIS A 80 7.95 14.11 -0.23
N GLY A 81 9.25 14.41 -0.17
CA GLY A 81 9.70 15.67 0.35
C GLY A 81 9.65 15.83 1.86
N SER A 82 10.13 14.87 2.65
CA SER A 82 10.70 15.25 3.93
C SER A 82 11.92 16.16 3.63
N PRO A 83 12.10 17.27 4.35
CA PRO A 83 13.32 18.07 4.22
C PRO A 83 14.60 17.30 4.58
N SER A 84 14.46 16.16 5.27
CA SER A 84 15.53 15.31 5.73
C SER A 84 15.76 14.10 4.80
N ASN A 85 16.94 14.00 4.22
CA ASN A 85 17.36 12.83 3.45
C ASN A 85 17.36 11.55 4.29
N GLU A 86 17.65 11.65 5.59
CA GLU A 86 17.62 10.51 6.51
C GLU A 86 16.20 9.95 6.66
N ASP A 87 15.19 10.82 6.79
CA ASP A 87 13.79 10.39 6.87
C ASP A 87 13.31 9.82 5.55
N ASN A 88 13.72 10.40 4.42
CA ASN A 88 13.43 9.87 3.09
C ASN A 88 14.00 8.46 2.92
N LEU A 89 15.25 8.24 3.33
CA LEU A 89 15.87 6.90 3.29
C LEU A 89 15.14 5.91 4.19
N LYS A 90 14.76 6.30 5.41
CA LYS A 90 13.98 5.45 6.33
C LYS A 90 12.63 5.06 5.72
N LEU A 91 11.89 6.02 5.15
CA LEU A 91 10.60 5.76 4.51
C LEU A 91 10.74 4.84 3.29
N THR A 92 11.75 5.08 2.46
CA THR A 92 12.06 4.22 1.30
C THR A 92 12.38 2.79 1.75
N THR A 93 13.23 2.63 2.76
CA THR A 93 13.59 1.33 3.32
C THR A 93 12.35 0.58 3.84
N ILE A 94 11.50 1.27 4.61
CA ILE A 94 10.25 0.68 5.12
C ILE A 94 9.33 0.23 3.98
N SER A 95 9.21 1.04 2.94
CA SER A 95 8.37 0.73 1.77
C SER A 95 8.88 -0.50 1.03
N LEU A 96 10.18 -0.57 0.75
CA LEU A 96 10.80 -1.71 0.07
C LEU A 96 10.67 -3.00 0.90
N MET A 97 10.87 -2.93 2.21
CA MET A 97 10.69 -4.10 3.08
C MET A 97 9.23 -4.55 3.17
N SER A 98 8.26 -3.63 3.11
CA SER A 98 6.85 -3.99 3.01
C SER A 98 6.53 -4.73 1.72
N ILE A 99 7.13 -4.31 0.60
CA ILE A 99 7.01 -5.00 -0.70
C ILE A 99 7.63 -6.40 -0.59
N LEU A 100 8.85 -6.50 -0.07
CA LEU A 100 9.52 -7.79 0.13
C LEU A 100 8.68 -8.76 0.97
N GLY A 101 8.12 -8.29 2.08
CA GLY A 101 7.24 -9.12 2.94
C GLY A 101 6.00 -9.64 2.21
N GLN A 102 5.46 -8.90 1.24
CA GLN A 102 4.34 -9.38 0.42
C GLN A 102 4.78 -10.51 -0.54
N TYR A 103 5.96 -10.38 -1.15
CA TYR A 103 6.54 -11.45 -1.97
C TYR A 103 6.86 -12.70 -1.16
N GLU A 104 7.45 -12.54 0.03
CA GLU A 104 7.71 -13.66 0.94
C GLU A 104 6.42 -14.39 1.32
N ALA A 105 5.39 -13.66 1.73
CA ALA A 105 4.10 -14.24 2.07
C ALA A 105 3.46 -14.97 0.88
N TYR A 106 3.59 -14.42 -0.33
CA TYR A 106 3.11 -15.06 -1.54
C TYR A 106 3.83 -16.38 -1.81
N PHE A 107 5.17 -16.40 -1.79
CA PHE A 107 5.96 -17.60 -2.09
C PHE A 107 5.92 -18.67 -0.99
N GLN A 108 5.55 -18.31 0.23
CA GLN A 108 5.26 -19.27 1.30
C GLN A 108 3.87 -19.92 1.15
N GLY A 109 3.00 -19.37 0.31
CA GLY A 109 1.68 -19.92 0.01
C GLY A 109 1.78 -21.20 -0.83
N LYS A 110 0.95 -22.20 -0.51
CA LYS A 110 0.93 -23.49 -1.24
C LYS A 110 0.47 -23.38 -2.70
N ASP A 111 -0.28 -22.33 -3.02
CA ASP A 111 -0.90 -22.11 -4.33
C ASP A 111 -0.18 -21.01 -5.15
N ALA A 112 1.07 -20.69 -4.84
CA ALA A 112 1.84 -19.68 -5.57
C ALA A 112 2.07 -20.13 -7.02
N ASP A 113 1.59 -19.34 -7.97
CA ASP A 113 1.79 -19.56 -9.42
C ASP A 113 2.05 -18.19 -10.09
N VAL A 114 3.31 -17.94 -10.37
CA VAL A 114 3.80 -16.66 -10.91
C VAL A 114 3.13 -16.30 -12.25
N ASN A 115 2.90 -17.29 -13.12
CA ASN A 115 2.33 -17.06 -14.45
C ASN A 115 0.81 -16.79 -14.36
N ARG A 116 0.08 -17.61 -13.62
CA ARG A 116 -1.36 -17.45 -13.38
C ARG A 116 -1.63 -16.10 -12.70
N ASP A 117 -0.84 -15.76 -11.71
CA ASP A 117 -1.03 -14.58 -10.89
C ASP A 117 -0.36 -13.33 -11.48
N LYS A 118 0.33 -13.49 -12.63
CA LYS A 118 1.01 -12.41 -13.36
C LYS A 118 1.95 -11.61 -12.47
N LEU A 119 2.71 -12.33 -11.63
CA LEU A 119 3.74 -11.75 -10.80
C LEU A 119 4.97 -11.46 -11.65
N PHE A 120 5.44 -10.23 -11.64
CA PHE A 120 6.66 -9.84 -12.37
C PHE A 120 7.40 -8.72 -11.65
N MET A 121 8.69 -8.63 -11.92
CA MET A 121 9.53 -7.49 -11.57
C MET A 121 10.29 -7.09 -12.83
N VAL A 122 10.12 -5.86 -13.25
CA VAL A 122 10.78 -5.33 -14.46
C VAL A 122 11.53 -4.05 -14.09
N ASN A 123 12.74 -3.91 -14.59
CA ASN A 123 13.55 -2.71 -14.50
C ASN A 123 13.75 -2.15 -15.91
N TYR A 124 13.40 -0.89 -16.09
CA TYR A 124 13.68 -0.13 -17.33
C TYR A 124 14.68 0.97 -17.02
N CYS A 125 15.78 0.99 -17.77
CA CYS A 125 16.68 2.13 -17.78
C CYS A 125 16.26 3.06 -18.92
N ILE A 126 15.82 4.27 -18.57
CA ILE A 126 15.36 5.28 -19.52
C ILE A 126 16.16 6.56 -19.32
N SER A 127 16.51 7.23 -20.41
CA SER A 127 17.17 8.53 -20.40
C SER A 127 16.22 9.58 -20.95
N LEU A 128 15.63 10.37 -20.07
CA LEU A 128 14.69 11.43 -20.40
C LEU A 128 15.06 12.71 -19.65
N ASN A 129 14.74 13.86 -20.22
CA ASN A 129 14.75 15.12 -19.48
C ASN A 129 13.56 15.17 -18.50
N ASP A 130 13.59 16.10 -17.55
CA ASP A 130 12.57 16.21 -16.49
C ASP A 130 11.16 16.43 -17.03
N LYS A 131 11.02 17.17 -18.13
CA LYS A 131 9.73 17.46 -18.76
C LYS A 131 9.12 16.20 -19.34
N ASP A 132 9.89 15.43 -20.09
CA ASP A 132 9.41 14.20 -20.74
C ASP A 132 9.19 13.10 -19.69
N PHE A 133 10.02 13.03 -18.65
CA PHE A 133 9.82 12.11 -17.53
C PHE A 133 8.53 12.42 -16.77
N SER A 134 8.26 13.71 -16.50
CA SER A 134 7.01 14.14 -15.85
C SER A 134 5.78 13.86 -16.72
N ALA A 135 5.89 14.02 -18.02
CA ALA A 135 4.81 13.69 -18.96
C ALA A 135 4.51 12.18 -18.94
N MET A 136 5.53 11.33 -18.99
CA MET A 136 5.40 9.88 -18.90
C MET A 136 4.72 9.46 -17.59
N LEU A 137 5.14 10.01 -16.45
CA LEU A 137 4.49 9.72 -15.16
C LEU A 137 3.01 10.13 -15.16
N GLY A 138 2.67 11.26 -15.78
CA GLY A 138 1.29 11.71 -15.93
C GLY A 138 0.44 10.76 -16.77
N GLU A 139 0.99 10.19 -17.84
CA GLU A 139 0.31 9.19 -18.66
C GLU A 139 0.09 7.87 -17.91
N MET A 140 1.11 7.40 -17.18
CA MET A 140 1.00 6.20 -16.34
C MET A 140 -0.10 6.37 -15.27
N ASN A 141 -0.16 7.51 -14.61
CA ASN A 141 -1.21 7.81 -13.64
C ASN A 141 -2.61 7.78 -14.28
N LYS A 142 -2.78 8.35 -15.46
CA LYS A 142 -4.06 8.28 -16.19
C LYS A 142 -4.49 6.85 -16.50
N ILE A 143 -3.54 5.98 -16.84
CA ILE A 143 -3.79 4.56 -17.07
C ILE A 143 -4.26 3.89 -15.77
N VAL A 144 -3.56 4.09 -14.66
CA VAL A 144 -3.92 3.53 -13.36
C VAL A 144 -5.32 3.99 -12.95
N ASP A 145 -5.61 5.29 -13.01
CA ASP A 145 -6.91 5.87 -12.66
C ASP A 145 -8.06 5.27 -13.50
N LYS A 146 -7.83 5.10 -14.81
CA LYS A 146 -8.82 4.47 -15.71
C LYS A 146 -9.18 3.05 -15.24
N TYR A 147 -8.21 2.27 -14.79
CA TYR A 147 -8.45 0.89 -14.38
C TYR A 147 -8.91 0.76 -12.92
N GLN A 148 -8.52 1.66 -12.03
CA GLN A 148 -9.06 1.73 -10.66
C GLN A 148 -10.59 1.95 -10.67
N ARG A 149 -11.10 2.74 -11.60
CA ARG A 149 -12.56 2.97 -11.75
C ARG A 149 -13.35 1.76 -12.31
N LYS A 150 -12.67 0.70 -12.74
CA LYS A 150 -13.29 -0.53 -13.26
C LYS A 150 -13.51 -1.59 -12.18
N GLN A 151 -13.50 -1.23 -10.92
CA GLN A 151 -13.72 -2.15 -9.79
C GLN A 151 -15.11 -2.81 -9.83
N GLY A 152 -15.21 -4.04 -9.35
CA GLY A 152 -16.50 -4.68 -9.06
C GLY A 152 -16.94 -5.80 -10.00
N LYS A 153 -16.04 -6.45 -10.73
CA LYS A 153 -16.38 -7.69 -11.45
C LYS A 153 -16.25 -8.91 -10.52
N GLU A 154 -17.10 -9.90 -10.71
CA GLU A 154 -17.25 -11.09 -9.87
C GLU A 154 -15.96 -11.92 -9.69
N ASP A 155 -15.02 -11.85 -10.64
CA ASP A 155 -13.74 -12.56 -10.66
C ASP A 155 -12.53 -11.65 -10.37
N ALA A 156 -12.77 -10.42 -9.90
CA ALA A 156 -11.72 -9.45 -9.63
C ALA A 156 -10.82 -9.90 -8.47
N ARG A 157 -9.51 -9.87 -8.70
CA ARG A 157 -8.48 -10.12 -7.69
C ARG A 157 -7.77 -8.83 -7.33
N ILE A 158 -7.48 -8.63 -6.05
CA ILE A 158 -6.66 -7.52 -5.58
C ILE A 158 -5.23 -7.72 -6.08
N ARG A 159 -4.69 -6.71 -6.75
CA ARG A 159 -3.31 -6.68 -7.25
C ARG A 159 -2.62 -5.41 -6.79
N SER A 160 -1.43 -5.53 -6.24
CA SER A 160 -0.58 -4.39 -5.91
C SER A 160 0.36 -4.12 -7.07
N LEU A 161 0.30 -2.90 -7.61
CA LEU A 161 1.24 -2.40 -8.60
C LEU A 161 2.11 -1.33 -7.95
N TYR A 162 3.41 -1.54 -7.93
CA TYR A 162 4.38 -0.60 -7.38
C TYR A 162 5.10 0.11 -8.51
N LEU A 163 5.09 1.42 -8.47
CA LEU A 163 5.89 2.26 -9.35
C LEU A 163 7.03 2.86 -8.54
N LEU A 164 8.24 2.46 -8.85
CA LEU A 164 9.45 2.89 -8.17
C LEU A 164 10.37 3.60 -9.17
N SER A 165 10.88 4.75 -8.78
CA SER A 165 11.89 5.47 -9.53
C SER A 165 13.09 5.74 -8.64
N ALA A 166 14.28 5.51 -9.15
CA ALA A 166 15.53 5.83 -8.49
C ALA A 166 16.48 6.50 -9.48
N PRO A 167 17.41 7.35 -9.01
CA PRO A 167 18.45 7.90 -9.88
C PRO A 167 19.25 6.77 -10.54
N GLY A 168 19.41 6.83 -11.84
CA GLY A 168 20.10 5.82 -12.65
C GLY A 168 21.60 6.06 -12.82
N GLY A 169 22.37 6.22 -11.76
CA GLY A 169 23.83 6.39 -11.83
C GLY A 169 24.29 7.85 -11.92
N GLU A 170 25.60 8.04 -11.93
CA GLU A 170 26.24 9.34 -12.03
C GLU A 170 25.96 10.00 -13.39
N LYS A 171 25.70 11.31 -13.38
CA LYS A 171 25.78 12.09 -14.61
C LYS A 171 27.22 11.95 -15.11
N ASN A 172 27.42 11.30 -16.24
CA ASN A 172 28.69 11.45 -16.94
C ASN A 172 28.83 12.94 -17.29
N GLU A 173 29.76 13.60 -16.62
CA GLU A 173 30.20 14.96 -16.96
C GLU A 173 30.82 15.02 -18.36
#